data_4114af789aff74ad882f07b0a670cced
#
_entry.id   4114af789aff74ad882f07b0a670cced
#
_cell.length_a   1.000
_cell.length_b   1.000
_cell.length_c   1.000
_cell.angle_alpha   90.00
_cell.angle_beta   90.00
_cell.angle_gamma   90.00
#
_symmetry.space_group_name_H-M   'P 1'
#
loop_
_entity.id
_entity.type
_entity.pdbx_description
1 polymer ?
#
loop_
_entity_poly.entity_id
_entity_poly.type
_entity_poly.pdbx_seq_one_letter_code
_entity_poly.pdbx_strand_id
1 'polypeptide(L)'
;MRRLIPAWIALILALSFATVAAAQGTGRVAGEILDREGKPYPDVNVEIKNPDTGQTYTTKTDKSGKFQQLGLLSGVYVFTLTNEKDHLDFKVQFRVVQDQENVFKLNFKEVAAQQGPSAEEVKKREEEENKFKNMKTHFDAGMAAMNDSTALRTQLKTAPADQQSGIKDKLNTDYQTAITELQQAEQGVLPKDTKTHAIVWSNLGQAYEFAGRYDEAAAAFTKATELQPQASYYDHLSINLANAAAAQTALDKAKLADAGAACDKAAAADPTTAARCWKNIGIILSNKNHQPDAVAPLQKATQLDPKDAQAWFLLGGALSAQITPKQEGDKMTYVIPPGTTEAYQKCIDLAPSGPYAEQAKQMLDGLAAMGGGDATSLSTRKAKKKS
;
A
#
# COMPACT_ATOMS: atom_id res chain seq x y z
N MET A 1 -83.66 66.01 -64.63
CA MET A 1 -84.33 66.61 -63.46
C MET A 1 -83.38 66.50 -62.27
N ARG A 2 -82.85 67.62 -62.00
CA ARG A 2 -82.76 68.35 -60.73
C ARG A 2 -82.92 67.49 -59.45
N ARG A 3 -81.93 67.45 -58.58
CA ARG A 3 -81.97 68.18 -57.31
C ARG A 3 -80.58 68.21 -56.63
N LEU A 4 -80.17 69.42 -56.29
CA LEU A 4 -79.12 69.86 -55.42
C LEU A 4 -79.40 69.39 -53.95
N ILE A 5 -78.37 68.99 -53.23
CA ILE A 5 -78.37 68.98 -51.75
C ILE A 5 -76.97 69.37 -51.25
N PRO A 6 -76.93 70.24 -50.22
CA PRO A 6 -75.75 71.05 -49.91
C PRO A 6 -74.71 70.39 -49.05
N ALA A 7 -73.51 70.97 -49.10
CA ALA A 7 -72.36 70.64 -48.28
C ALA A 7 -72.63 70.84 -46.80
N TRP A 8 -72.28 69.83 -46.02
CA TRP A 8 -72.04 69.93 -44.58
C TRP A 8 -70.57 69.70 -44.32
N ILE A 9 -69.88 70.72 -43.79
CA ILE A 9 -68.52 70.67 -43.27
C ILE A 9 -68.57 69.89 -41.96
N ALA A 10 -68.03 68.73 -41.96
CA ALA A 10 -67.77 68.00 -40.73
C ALA A 10 -66.32 68.24 -40.30
N LEU A 11 -66.17 69.09 -39.31
CA LEU A 11 -64.88 69.31 -38.59
C LEU A 11 -64.54 68.07 -37.79
N ILE A 12 -63.66 67.22 -38.31
CA ILE A 12 -63.09 66.05 -37.55
C ILE A 12 -62.01 66.59 -36.66
N LEU A 13 -62.33 66.70 -35.35
CA LEU A 13 -61.38 66.95 -34.29
C LEU A 13 -60.52 65.69 -34.13
N ALA A 14 -59.30 65.68 -34.71
CA ALA A 14 -58.34 64.61 -34.48
C ALA A 14 -57.83 64.67 -33.02
N LEU A 15 -58.48 63.94 -32.13
CA LEU A 15 -57.85 63.62 -30.81
C LEU A 15 -56.62 62.74 -31.06
N SER A 16 -55.45 63.33 -31.06
CA SER A 16 -54.18 62.64 -30.93
C SER A 16 -54.13 61.98 -29.53
N PHE A 17 -54.47 60.73 -29.46
CA PHE A 17 -54.05 59.93 -28.32
C PHE A 17 -52.51 59.80 -28.35
N ALA A 18 -51.84 60.71 -27.65
CA ALA A 18 -50.47 60.44 -27.27
C ALA A 18 -50.48 59.22 -26.35
N THR A 19 -50.18 58.05 -26.91
CA THR A 19 -49.81 56.92 -26.08
C THR A 19 -48.55 57.30 -25.34
N VAL A 20 -48.72 57.67 -24.09
CA VAL A 20 -47.57 57.70 -23.14
C VAL A 20 -47.05 56.29 -23.12
N ALA A 21 -46.03 56.01 -23.93
CA ALA A 21 -45.19 54.85 -23.73
C ALA A 21 -44.56 55.05 -22.36
N ALA A 22 -45.18 54.47 -21.33
CA ALA A 22 -44.56 54.39 -20.05
C ALA A 22 -43.22 53.66 -20.32
N ALA A 23 -42.11 54.38 -20.13
CA ALA A 23 -40.80 53.80 -20.18
C ALA A 23 -40.75 52.69 -19.09
N GLN A 24 -41.08 51.51 -19.51
CA GLN A 24 -40.97 50.37 -18.60
C GLN A 24 -39.49 50.23 -18.24
N GLY A 25 -39.16 50.53 -16.99
CA GLY A 25 -37.81 50.35 -16.46
C GLY A 25 -37.37 48.91 -16.74
N THR A 26 -36.11 48.73 -17.10
CA THR A 26 -35.57 47.39 -17.34
C THR A 26 -34.66 46.97 -16.19
N GLY A 27 -34.75 45.72 -15.82
CA GLY A 27 -33.86 45.11 -14.80
C GLY A 27 -32.51 44.66 -15.38
N ARG A 28 -31.56 44.56 -14.51
CA ARG A 28 -30.24 43.95 -14.78
C ARG A 28 -30.09 42.68 -13.95
N VAL A 29 -29.56 41.64 -14.57
CA VAL A 29 -29.14 40.43 -13.85
C VAL A 29 -27.60 40.35 -13.86
N ALA A 30 -27.00 40.25 -12.69
CA ALA A 30 -25.60 39.85 -12.50
C ALA A 30 -25.57 38.40 -11.99
N GLY A 31 -24.92 37.50 -12.72
CA GLY A 31 -24.87 36.08 -12.39
C GLY A 31 -23.49 35.60 -12.06
N GLU A 32 -23.41 34.59 -11.18
CA GLU A 32 -22.21 33.84 -10.84
C GLU A 32 -22.55 32.35 -10.83
N ILE A 33 -21.79 31.58 -11.58
CA ILE A 33 -21.95 30.11 -11.69
C ILE A 33 -20.65 29.44 -11.24
N LEU A 34 -20.77 28.52 -10.28
CA LEU A 34 -19.69 27.68 -9.79
C LEU A 34 -19.92 26.23 -10.24
N ASP A 35 -18.83 25.52 -10.54
CA ASP A 35 -18.86 24.13 -10.98
C ASP A 35 -19.14 23.15 -9.80
N ARG A 36 -19.01 21.82 -10.05
CA ARG A 36 -19.23 20.77 -9.05
C ARG A 36 -18.17 20.73 -7.96
N GLU A 37 -17.01 21.32 -8.19
CA GLU A 37 -15.94 21.50 -7.20
C GLU A 37 -16.09 22.80 -6.40
N GLY A 38 -16.99 23.68 -6.81
CA GLY A 38 -17.20 24.98 -6.20
C GLY A 38 -16.25 26.08 -6.73
N LYS A 39 -15.64 25.85 -7.90
CA LYS A 39 -14.78 26.82 -8.60
C LYS A 39 -15.57 27.62 -9.63
N PRO A 40 -15.09 28.80 -10.06
CA PRO A 40 -15.69 29.54 -11.15
C PRO A 40 -15.89 28.66 -12.39
N TYR A 41 -17.10 28.69 -12.97
CA TYR A 41 -17.45 27.90 -14.16
C TYR A 41 -17.46 28.77 -15.42
N PRO A 42 -16.36 28.85 -16.17
CA PRO A 42 -16.26 29.62 -17.37
C PRO A 42 -16.97 28.92 -18.55
N ASP A 43 -17.23 29.71 -19.61
CA ASP A 43 -17.74 29.21 -20.90
C ASP A 43 -19.13 28.55 -20.83
N VAL A 44 -19.91 28.77 -19.78
CA VAL A 44 -21.32 28.34 -19.71
C VAL A 44 -22.17 29.26 -20.54
N ASN A 45 -22.88 28.75 -21.54
CA ASN A 45 -23.91 29.49 -22.27
C ASN A 45 -25.12 29.63 -21.37
N VAL A 46 -25.63 30.87 -21.25
CA VAL A 46 -26.78 31.23 -20.43
C VAL A 46 -27.86 31.77 -21.35
N GLU A 47 -28.85 30.94 -21.67
CA GLU A 47 -30.06 31.38 -22.35
C GLU A 47 -31.10 31.81 -21.31
N ILE A 48 -31.61 33.01 -21.43
CA ILE A 48 -32.58 33.65 -20.53
C ILE A 48 -33.87 33.88 -21.27
N LYS A 49 -34.87 33.03 -21.08
CA LYS A 49 -36.14 33.07 -21.80
C LYS A 49 -37.30 33.48 -20.88
N ASN A 50 -38.04 34.47 -21.30
CA ASN A 50 -39.32 34.79 -20.68
C ASN A 50 -40.40 33.87 -21.26
N PRO A 51 -41.05 33.00 -20.49
CA PRO A 51 -42.06 32.07 -21.00
C PRO A 51 -43.36 32.79 -21.43
N ASP A 52 -43.67 33.94 -20.84
CA ASP A 52 -44.93 34.68 -21.11
C ASP A 52 -44.84 35.48 -22.41
N THR A 53 -43.68 36.09 -22.68
CA THR A 53 -43.48 36.94 -23.87
C THR A 53 -42.73 36.26 -25.00
N GLY A 54 -42.10 35.12 -24.72
CA GLY A 54 -41.22 34.39 -25.65
C GLY A 54 -39.88 35.08 -25.90
N GLN A 55 -39.60 36.22 -25.27
CA GLN A 55 -38.35 36.97 -25.45
C GLN A 55 -37.17 36.17 -24.88
N THR A 56 -36.10 36.07 -25.68
CA THR A 56 -34.91 35.29 -25.32
C THR A 56 -33.66 36.17 -25.41
N TYR A 57 -32.79 36.04 -24.41
CA TYR A 57 -31.47 36.65 -24.36
C TYR A 57 -30.44 35.56 -24.21
N THR A 58 -29.23 35.78 -24.73
CA THR A 58 -28.13 34.81 -24.61
C THR A 58 -26.88 35.56 -24.17
N THR A 59 -26.22 35.02 -23.18
CA THR A 59 -24.94 35.49 -22.69
C THR A 59 -24.04 34.29 -22.33
N LYS A 60 -22.83 34.56 -21.87
CA LYS A 60 -21.89 33.53 -21.52
C LYS A 60 -21.09 33.90 -20.28
N THR A 61 -20.74 32.93 -19.44
CA THR A 61 -19.85 33.17 -18.28
C THR A 61 -18.42 33.46 -18.73
N ASP A 62 -17.80 34.43 -18.07
CA ASP A 62 -16.40 34.77 -18.23
C ASP A 62 -15.47 33.77 -17.45
N LYS A 63 -14.15 34.07 -17.45
CA LYS A 63 -13.15 33.23 -16.74
C LYS A 63 -13.36 33.15 -15.23
N SER A 64 -14.10 34.08 -14.66
CA SER A 64 -14.47 34.11 -13.23
C SER A 64 -15.85 33.50 -12.95
N GLY A 65 -16.46 32.84 -13.93
CA GLY A 65 -17.79 32.23 -13.82
C GLY A 65 -18.94 33.26 -13.79
N LYS A 66 -18.68 34.53 -14.17
CA LYS A 66 -19.66 35.63 -14.07
C LYS A 66 -20.23 35.97 -15.42
N PHE A 67 -21.52 36.42 -15.41
CA PHE A 67 -22.19 36.97 -16.56
C PHE A 67 -23.06 38.15 -16.17
N GLN A 68 -23.45 39.00 -17.16
CA GLN A 68 -24.40 40.06 -16.99
C GLN A 68 -25.38 40.08 -18.15
N GLN A 69 -26.63 40.37 -17.85
CA GLN A 69 -27.68 40.65 -18.86
C GLN A 69 -28.47 41.88 -18.46
N LEU A 70 -28.58 42.81 -19.39
CA LEU A 70 -29.33 44.07 -19.26
C LEU A 70 -30.63 44.00 -20.07
N GLY A 71 -31.56 44.88 -19.78
CA GLY A 71 -32.73 45.08 -20.61
C GLY A 71 -33.87 44.08 -20.34
N LEU A 72 -33.84 43.38 -19.21
CA LEU A 72 -34.88 42.45 -18.82
C LEU A 72 -36.10 43.19 -18.24
N LEU A 73 -37.28 42.85 -18.69
CA LEU A 73 -38.52 43.33 -18.06
C LEU A 73 -38.78 42.56 -16.75
N SER A 74 -39.60 43.13 -15.87
CA SER A 74 -40.00 42.41 -14.66
C SER A 74 -40.78 41.15 -15.02
N GLY A 75 -40.43 40.01 -14.40
CA GLY A 75 -41.09 38.74 -14.70
C GLY A 75 -40.30 37.53 -14.24
N VAL A 76 -40.84 36.34 -14.49
CA VAL A 76 -40.16 35.08 -14.26
C VAL A 76 -39.51 34.62 -15.56
N TYR A 77 -38.25 34.32 -15.49
CA TYR A 77 -37.45 33.80 -16.61
C TYR A 77 -36.99 32.38 -16.35
N VAL A 78 -36.87 31.60 -17.42
CA VAL A 78 -36.19 30.30 -17.40
C VAL A 78 -34.77 30.52 -17.90
N PHE A 79 -33.80 30.22 -17.03
CA PHE A 79 -32.39 30.24 -17.36
C PHE A 79 -31.99 28.82 -17.75
N THR A 80 -31.58 28.64 -19.02
CA THR A 80 -31.01 27.36 -19.51
C THR A 80 -29.51 27.53 -19.58
N LEU A 81 -28.80 26.72 -18.81
CA LEU A 81 -27.33 26.72 -18.69
C LEU A 81 -26.79 25.51 -19.44
N THR A 82 -25.97 25.75 -20.46
CA THR A 82 -25.37 24.66 -21.27
C THR A 82 -23.86 24.82 -21.39
N ASN A 83 -23.16 23.67 -21.33
CA ASN A 83 -21.75 23.57 -21.68
C ASN A 83 -21.54 22.25 -22.39
N GLU A 84 -21.15 22.26 -23.66
CA GLU A 84 -20.96 21.04 -24.47
C GLU A 84 -19.81 20.19 -23.98
N LYS A 85 -18.74 20.80 -23.47
CA LYS A 85 -17.55 20.09 -23.02
C LYS A 85 -17.85 19.18 -21.81
N ASP A 86 -18.73 19.65 -20.92
CA ASP A 86 -19.04 18.98 -19.66
C ASP A 86 -20.46 18.36 -19.69
N HIS A 87 -21.09 18.33 -20.87
CA HIS A 87 -22.48 17.85 -21.06
C HIS A 87 -23.48 18.48 -20.09
N LEU A 88 -23.29 19.78 -19.78
CA LEU A 88 -24.20 20.50 -18.92
C LEU A 88 -25.48 20.89 -19.71
N ASP A 89 -26.65 20.51 -19.19
CA ASP A 89 -27.96 21.02 -19.55
C ASP A 89 -28.78 21.18 -18.26
N PHE A 90 -28.90 22.40 -17.78
CA PHE A 90 -29.57 22.71 -16.52
C PHE A 90 -30.51 23.87 -16.67
N LYS A 91 -31.74 23.72 -16.15
CA LYS A 91 -32.78 24.74 -16.22
C LYS A 91 -33.22 25.15 -14.84
N VAL A 92 -33.34 26.48 -14.64
CA VAL A 92 -33.78 27.04 -13.38
C VAL A 92 -34.65 28.29 -13.63
N GLN A 93 -35.67 28.48 -12.82
CA GLN A 93 -36.50 29.69 -12.87
C GLN A 93 -35.90 30.78 -11.97
N PHE A 94 -35.89 32.00 -12.47
CA PHE A 94 -35.41 33.17 -11.74
C PHE A 94 -36.32 34.36 -11.97
N ARG A 95 -36.68 35.06 -10.88
CA ARG A 95 -37.54 36.27 -10.96
C ARG A 95 -36.66 37.51 -11.09
N VAL A 96 -36.94 38.30 -12.11
CA VAL A 96 -36.33 39.62 -12.34
C VAL A 96 -37.30 40.71 -11.87
N VAL A 97 -36.77 41.66 -11.12
CA VAL A 97 -37.49 42.84 -10.63
C VAL A 97 -36.86 44.10 -11.27
N GLN A 98 -37.67 45.04 -11.67
CA GLN A 98 -37.21 46.31 -12.27
C GLN A 98 -36.50 47.19 -11.25
N ASP A 99 -35.70 48.12 -11.76
CA ASP A 99 -35.05 49.20 -11.00
C ASP A 99 -34.14 48.75 -9.86
N GLN A 100 -33.72 47.47 -9.90
CA GLN A 100 -32.75 46.94 -8.97
C GLN A 100 -31.79 45.94 -9.64
N GLU A 101 -30.66 45.67 -8.99
CA GLU A 101 -29.76 44.62 -9.41
C GLU A 101 -30.28 43.27 -8.93
N ASN A 102 -30.55 42.38 -9.89
CA ASN A 102 -30.99 41.03 -9.60
C ASN A 102 -29.73 40.13 -9.61
N VAL A 103 -29.39 39.51 -8.49
CA VAL A 103 -28.21 38.68 -8.35
C VAL A 103 -28.61 37.20 -8.49
N PHE A 104 -28.12 36.56 -9.54
CA PHE A 104 -28.27 35.12 -9.78
C PHE A 104 -27.00 34.38 -9.33
N LYS A 105 -27.10 33.50 -8.33
CA LYS A 105 -26.00 32.66 -7.89
C LYS A 105 -26.38 31.19 -8.00
N LEU A 106 -25.55 30.42 -8.66
CA LEU A 106 -25.72 28.98 -8.76
C LEU A 106 -24.39 28.27 -8.48
N ASN A 107 -24.43 27.37 -7.51
CA ASN A 107 -23.31 26.53 -7.13
C ASN A 107 -23.67 25.06 -7.38
N PHE A 108 -23.12 24.45 -8.42
CA PHE A 108 -23.43 23.07 -8.76
C PHE A 108 -22.98 22.07 -7.70
N LYS A 109 -22.01 22.42 -6.87
CA LYS A 109 -21.64 21.62 -5.69
C LYS A 109 -22.78 21.55 -4.67
N GLU A 110 -23.44 22.67 -4.42
CA GLU A 110 -24.58 22.72 -3.49
C GLU A 110 -25.82 22.04 -4.09
N VAL A 111 -26.04 22.22 -5.40
CA VAL A 111 -27.13 21.54 -6.13
C VAL A 111 -26.95 20.02 -6.07
N ALA A 112 -25.73 19.53 -6.32
CA ALA A 112 -25.40 18.11 -6.24
C ALA A 112 -25.57 17.57 -4.80
N ALA A 113 -25.17 18.34 -3.79
CA ALA A 113 -25.36 17.96 -2.39
C ALA A 113 -26.84 17.86 -2.00
N GLN A 114 -27.71 18.71 -2.59
CA GLN A 114 -29.16 18.66 -2.35
C GLN A 114 -29.88 17.54 -3.11
N GLN A 115 -29.37 17.15 -4.28
CA GLN A 115 -29.95 16.09 -5.11
C GLN A 115 -29.55 14.69 -4.65
N GLY A 116 -28.53 14.59 -3.75
CA GLY A 116 -27.95 13.29 -3.35
C GLY A 116 -27.06 12.69 -4.46
N PRO A 117 -26.51 11.52 -4.22
CA PRO A 117 -25.65 10.84 -5.20
C PRO A 117 -26.47 10.41 -6.42
N SER A 118 -25.89 10.52 -7.61
CA SER A 118 -26.51 10.05 -8.84
C SER A 118 -26.72 8.53 -8.81
N ALA A 119 -27.64 8.02 -9.61
CA ALA A 119 -27.86 6.57 -9.72
C ALA A 119 -26.57 5.81 -10.12
N GLU A 120 -25.71 6.44 -10.92
CA GLU A 120 -24.41 5.87 -11.31
C GLU A 120 -23.42 5.84 -10.13
N GLU A 121 -23.38 6.90 -9.32
CA GLU A 121 -22.55 6.94 -8.10
C GLU A 121 -23.04 5.94 -7.05
N VAL A 122 -24.36 5.77 -6.89
CA VAL A 122 -24.94 4.74 -6.01
C VAL A 122 -24.51 3.35 -6.48
N LYS A 123 -24.70 3.06 -7.77
CA LYS A 123 -24.32 1.78 -8.37
C LYS A 123 -22.82 1.49 -8.19
N LYS A 124 -21.97 2.49 -8.44
CA LYS A 124 -20.53 2.37 -8.25
C LYS A 124 -20.15 2.07 -6.80
N ARG A 125 -20.79 2.75 -5.83
CA ARG A 125 -20.58 2.47 -4.40
C ARG A 125 -21.01 1.05 -4.02
N GLU A 126 -22.16 0.61 -4.53
CA GLU A 126 -22.62 -0.77 -4.31
C GLU A 126 -21.67 -1.81 -4.90
N GLU A 127 -21.13 -1.56 -6.09
CA GLU A 127 -20.12 -2.42 -6.71
C GLU A 127 -18.81 -2.45 -5.89
N GLU A 128 -18.33 -1.29 -5.43
CA GLU A 128 -17.15 -1.19 -4.55
C GLU A 128 -17.39 -1.88 -3.21
N GLU A 129 -18.57 -1.72 -2.61
CA GLU A 129 -18.95 -2.39 -1.36
C GLU A 129 -19.02 -3.90 -1.52
N ASN A 130 -19.61 -4.39 -2.62
CA ASN A 130 -19.68 -5.82 -2.92
C ASN A 130 -18.28 -6.41 -3.15
N LYS A 131 -17.39 -5.71 -3.87
CA LYS A 131 -15.99 -6.10 -4.02
C LYS A 131 -15.28 -6.20 -2.67
N PHE A 132 -15.47 -5.20 -1.81
CA PHE A 132 -14.89 -5.20 -0.47
C PHE A 132 -15.41 -6.36 0.39
N LYS A 133 -16.72 -6.63 0.38
CA LYS A 133 -17.31 -7.77 1.10
C LYS A 133 -16.73 -9.09 0.62
N ASN A 134 -16.65 -9.26 -0.70
CA ASN A 134 -16.08 -10.47 -1.29
C ASN A 134 -14.62 -10.65 -0.91
N MET A 135 -13.81 -9.60 -1.08
CA MET A 135 -12.40 -9.57 -0.66
C MET A 135 -12.26 -9.96 0.82
N LYS A 136 -13.07 -9.35 1.70
CA LYS A 136 -13.02 -9.63 3.14
C LYS A 136 -13.39 -11.09 3.43
N THR A 137 -14.39 -11.66 2.76
CA THR A 137 -14.78 -13.06 2.95
C THR A 137 -13.62 -14.00 2.63
N HIS A 138 -12.96 -13.80 1.49
CA HIS A 138 -11.81 -14.60 1.10
C HIS A 138 -10.60 -14.36 2.00
N PHE A 139 -10.35 -13.12 2.40
CA PHE A 139 -9.28 -12.82 3.35
C PHE A 139 -9.48 -13.51 4.69
N ASP A 140 -10.68 -13.42 5.27
CA ASP A 140 -11.01 -14.06 6.54
C ASP A 140 -10.89 -15.60 6.44
N ALA A 141 -11.32 -16.21 5.33
CA ALA A 141 -11.17 -17.64 5.09
C ALA A 141 -9.70 -18.07 4.97
N GLY A 142 -8.88 -17.30 4.24
CA GLY A 142 -7.44 -17.53 4.14
C GLY A 142 -6.74 -17.43 5.50
N MET A 143 -7.09 -16.41 6.29
CA MET A 143 -6.55 -16.25 7.65
C MET A 143 -7.01 -17.36 8.61
N ALA A 144 -8.22 -17.87 8.49
CA ALA A 144 -8.69 -19.01 9.25
C ALA A 144 -7.84 -20.26 8.96
N ALA A 145 -7.59 -20.59 7.70
CA ALA A 145 -6.74 -21.70 7.30
C ALA A 145 -5.28 -21.52 7.82
N MET A 146 -4.75 -20.29 7.81
CA MET A 146 -3.43 -19.98 8.40
C MET A 146 -3.41 -20.22 9.91
N ASN A 147 -4.46 -19.86 10.63
CA ASN A 147 -4.58 -20.10 12.08
C ASN A 147 -4.67 -21.60 12.39
N ASP A 148 -5.47 -22.36 11.64
CA ASP A 148 -5.57 -23.82 11.78
C ASP A 148 -4.23 -24.49 11.53
N SER A 149 -3.48 -24.06 10.51
CA SER A 149 -2.13 -24.54 10.23
C SER A 149 -1.16 -24.30 11.38
N THR A 150 -1.32 -23.18 12.11
CA THR A 150 -0.46 -22.88 13.28
C THR A 150 -0.68 -23.87 14.42
N ALA A 151 -1.92 -24.27 14.69
CA ALA A 151 -2.24 -25.31 15.67
C ALA A 151 -1.64 -26.67 15.26
N LEU A 152 -1.79 -27.07 13.98
CA LEU A 152 -1.23 -28.30 13.44
C LEU A 152 0.31 -28.32 13.48
N ARG A 153 0.98 -27.20 13.18
CA ARG A 153 2.44 -27.07 13.32
C ARG A 153 2.93 -27.29 14.76
N THR A 154 2.16 -26.81 15.73
CA THR A 154 2.45 -27.03 17.15
C THR A 154 2.24 -28.50 17.49
N GLN A 155 1.17 -29.12 17.05
CA GLN A 155 0.89 -30.54 17.23
C GLN A 155 1.98 -31.41 16.60
N LEU A 156 2.45 -31.10 15.40
CA LEU A 156 3.46 -31.84 14.66
C LEU A 156 4.77 -31.98 15.45
N LYS A 157 5.14 -30.99 16.28
CA LYS A 157 6.38 -31.01 17.09
C LYS A 157 6.40 -32.13 18.15
N THR A 158 5.23 -32.53 18.64
CA THR A 158 5.07 -33.50 19.74
C THR A 158 4.34 -34.77 19.31
N ALA A 159 3.89 -34.84 18.06
CA ALA A 159 3.13 -35.98 17.55
C ALA A 159 3.99 -37.23 17.39
N PRO A 160 3.48 -38.42 17.75
CA PRO A 160 4.10 -39.68 17.43
C PRO A 160 4.34 -39.87 15.93
N ALA A 161 5.35 -40.65 15.56
CA ALA A 161 5.76 -40.79 14.16
C ALA A 161 4.68 -41.27 13.20
N ASP A 162 3.80 -42.16 13.69
CA ASP A 162 2.65 -42.70 12.95
C ASP A 162 1.55 -41.65 12.63
N GLN A 163 1.47 -40.57 13.43
CA GLN A 163 0.50 -39.49 13.23
C GLN A 163 1.06 -38.34 12.39
N GLN A 164 2.39 -38.19 12.28
CA GLN A 164 3.01 -37.04 11.63
C GLN A 164 2.64 -36.92 10.16
N SER A 165 2.47 -38.03 9.42
CA SER A 165 2.05 -37.96 8.00
C SER A 165 0.68 -37.31 7.83
N GLY A 166 -0.32 -37.76 8.61
CA GLY A 166 -1.65 -37.21 8.54
C GLY A 166 -1.74 -35.73 8.94
N ILE A 167 -0.87 -35.28 9.89
CA ILE A 167 -0.77 -33.86 10.26
C ILE A 167 -0.16 -33.06 9.11
N LYS A 168 0.90 -33.57 8.45
CA LYS A 168 1.51 -32.91 7.29
C LYS A 168 0.56 -32.76 6.12
N ASP A 169 -0.27 -33.78 5.86
CA ASP A 169 -1.29 -33.73 4.78
C ASP A 169 -2.33 -32.65 5.06
N LYS A 170 -2.79 -32.53 6.33
CA LYS A 170 -3.70 -31.45 6.73
C LYS A 170 -3.03 -30.07 6.60
N LEU A 171 -1.79 -29.94 7.05
CA LEU A 171 -1.01 -28.69 6.90
C LEU A 171 -0.92 -28.27 5.43
N ASN A 172 -0.60 -29.19 4.53
CA ASN A 172 -0.56 -28.91 3.10
C ASN A 172 -1.91 -28.44 2.57
N THR A 173 -3.01 -29.07 3.01
CA THR A 173 -4.37 -28.67 2.64
C THR A 173 -4.67 -27.26 3.12
N ASP A 174 -4.36 -26.93 4.38
CA ASP A 174 -4.60 -25.61 4.96
C ASP A 174 -3.78 -24.54 4.24
N TYR A 175 -2.50 -24.81 3.92
CA TYR A 175 -1.68 -23.87 3.16
C TYR A 175 -2.22 -23.63 1.74
N GLN A 176 -2.67 -24.67 1.04
CA GLN A 176 -3.27 -24.50 -0.29
C GLN A 176 -4.60 -23.73 -0.21
N THR A 177 -5.41 -24.01 0.80
CA THR A 177 -6.63 -23.23 1.08
C THR A 177 -6.32 -21.78 1.33
N ALA A 178 -5.37 -21.49 2.23
CA ALA A 178 -4.94 -20.13 2.53
C ALA A 178 -4.43 -19.39 1.28
N ILE A 179 -3.59 -20.05 0.48
CA ILE A 179 -3.07 -19.47 -0.77
C ILE A 179 -4.21 -19.13 -1.73
N THR A 180 -5.13 -20.07 -1.96
CA THR A 180 -6.27 -19.89 -2.89
C THR A 180 -7.16 -18.75 -2.43
N GLU A 181 -7.54 -18.74 -1.16
CA GLU A 181 -8.42 -17.73 -0.59
C GLU A 181 -7.77 -16.34 -0.59
N LEU A 182 -6.49 -16.23 -0.22
CA LEU A 182 -5.76 -14.96 -0.25
C LEU A 182 -5.53 -14.44 -1.68
N GLN A 183 -5.37 -15.31 -2.67
CA GLN A 183 -5.34 -14.93 -4.08
C GLN A 183 -6.68 -14.35 -4.56
N GLN A 184 -7.80 -14.95 -4.12
CA GLN A 184 -9.14 -14.41 -4.39
C GLN A 184 -9.36 -13.06 -3.69
N ALA A 185 -8.88 -12.94 -2.45
CA ALA A 185 -8.92 -11.67 -1.73
C ALA A 185 -8.17 -10.57 -2.48
N GLU A 186 -6.97 -10.86 -3.02
CA GLU A 186 -6.16 -9.90 -3.76
C GLU A 186 -6.90 -9.31 -4.97
N GLN A 187 -7.60 -10.15 -5.73
CA GLN A 187 -8.39 -9.72 -6.90
C GLN A 187 -9.56 -8.78 -6.52
N GLY A 188 -10.04 -8.87 -5.29
CA GLY A 188 -11.12 -8.04 -4.77
C GLY A 188 -10.68 -6.70 -4.17
N VAL A 189 -9.37 -6.47 -3.97
CA VAL A 189 -8.88 -5.21 -3.40
C VAL A 189 -9.03 -4.06 -4.41
N LEU A 190 -9.52 -2.91 -3.93
CA LEU A 190 -9.67 -1.74 -4.78
C LEU A 190 -8.29 -1.18 -5.17
N PRO A 191 -8.05 -0.80 -6.43
CA PRO A 191 -6.72 -0.36 -6.93
C PRO A 191 -6.10 0.80 -6.16
N LYS A 192 -6.92 1.65 -5.52
CA LYS A 192 -6.46 2.81 -4.73
C LYS A 192 -6.08 2.45 -3.30
N ASP A 193 -6.47 1.27 -2.81
CA ASP A 193 -6.21 0.84 -1.44
C ASP A 193 -4.89 0.09 -1.33
N THR A 194 -3.79 0.83 -1.49
CA THR A 194 -2.43 0.29 -1.40
C THR A 194 -2.13 -0.36 -0.05
N LYS A 195 -2.78 0.10 1.03
CA LYS A 195 -2.60 -0.46 2.37
C LYS A 195 -3.17 -1.87 2.46
N THR A 196 -4.42 -2.06 2.03
CA THR A 196 -5.05 -3.38 2.02
C THR A 196 -4.32 -4.31 1.05
N HIS A 197 -3.91 -3.83 -0.13
CA HIS A 197 -3.07 -4.61 -1.05
C HIS A 197 -1.79 -5.13 -0.39
N ALA A 198 -1.03 -4.25 0.30
CA ALA A 198 0.20 -4.67 0.98
C ALA A 198 -0.06 -5.73 2.06
N ILE A 199 -1.15 -5.59 2.82
CA ILE A 199 -1.55 -6.57 3.84
C ILE A 199 -1.90 -7.92 3.20
N VAL A 200 -2.70 -7.93 2.13
CA VAL A 200 -3.08 -9.18 1.44
C VAL A 200 -1.83 -9.85 0.85
N TRP A 201 -0.97 -9.11 0.15
CA TRP A 201 0.28 -9.64 -0.39
C TRP A 201 1.22 -10.19 0.69
N SER A 202 1.33 -9.53 1.84
CA SER A 202 2.16 -10.03 2.94
C SER A 202 1.64 -11.34 3.54
N ASN A 203 0.31 -11.47 3.70
CA ASN A 203 -0.30 -12.71 4.20
C ASN A 203 -0.20 -13.85 3.16
N LEU A 204 -0.38 -13.53 1.88
CA LEU A 204 -0.14 -14.49 0.79
C LEU A 204 1.32 -14.95 0.76
N GLY A 205 2.28 -14.03 0.97
CA GLY A 205 3.69 -14.34 1.13
C GLY A 205 3.94 -15.31 2.29
N GLN A 206 3.32 -15.10 3.45
CA GLN A 206 3.41 -16.01 4.58
C GLN A 206 2.81 -17.39 4.29
N ALA A 207 1.68 -17.45 3.59
CA ALA A 207 1.08 -18.72 3.20
C ALA A 207 2.02 -19.52 2.26
N TYR A 208 2.64 -18.86 1.29
CA TYR A 208 3.66 -19.47 0.43
C TYR A 208 4.90 -19.89 1.23
N GLU A 209 5.37 -19.06 2.16
CA GLU A 209 6.53 -19.36 3.03
C GLU A 209 6.30 -20.65 3.83
N PHE A 210 5.13 -20.79 4.46
CA PHE A 210 4.77 -21.98 5.24
C PHE A 210 4.56 -23.22 4.36
N ALA A 211 4.13 -23.05 3.12
CA ALA A 211 4.06 -24.12 2.13
C ALA A 211 5.44 -24.50 1.54
N GLY A 212 6.52 -23.80 1.93
CA GLY A 212 7.87 -24.01 1.39
C GLY A 212 8.07 -23.50 -0.04
N ARG A 213 7.14 -22.68 -0.55
CA ARG A 213 7.14 -22.08 -1.88
C ARG A 213 7.87 -20.74 -1.84
N TYR A 214 9.19 -20.79 -1.63
CA TYR A 214 10.00 -19.63 -1.27
C TYR A 214 10.11 -18.58 -2.39
N ASP A 215 10.13 -18.99 -3.66
CA ASP A 215 10.18 -18.04 -4.79
C ASP A 215 8.88 -17.24 -4.90
N GLU A 216 7.74 -17.90 -4.74
CA GLU A 216 6.43 -17.21 -4.74
C GLU A 216 6.25 -16.36 -3.49
N ALA A 217 6.74 -16.81 -2.33
CA ALA A 217 6.75 -16.00 -1.12
C ALA A 217 7.56 -14.72 -1.31
N ALA A 218 8.77 -14.84 -1.87
CA ALA A 218 9.62 -13.67 -2.15
C ALA A 218 8.94 -12.70 -3.15
N ALA A 219 8.28 -13.20 -4.19
CA ALA A 219 7.53 -12.38 -5.12
C ALA A 219 6.37 -11.64 -4.44
N ALA A 220 5.63 -12.32 -3.55
CA ALA A 220 4.52 -11.71 -2.81
C ALA A 220 5.01 -10.64 -1.83
N PHE A 221 6.09 -10.89 -1.06
CA PHE A 221 6.69 -9.89 -0.18
C PHE A 221 7.30 -8.72 -0.96
N THR A 222 7.84 -8.95 -2.16
CA THR A 222 8.29 -7.84 -3.04
C THR A 222 7.12 -6.92 -3.36
N LYS A 223 5.95 -7.45 -3.74
CA LYS A 223 4.74 -6.65 -3.94
C LYS A 223 4.32 -5.88 -2.69
N ALA A 224 4.36 -6.53 -1.52
CA ALA A 224 4.05 -5.86 -0.26
C ALA A 224 5.01 -4.68 0.02
N THR A 225 6.33 -4.85 -0.23
CA THR A 225 7.34 -3.79 -0.03
C THR A 225 7.24 -2.64 -1.04
N GLU A 226 6.84 -2.91 -2.28
CA GLU A 226 6.57 -1.90 -3.31
C GLU A 226 5.39 -1.00 -2.93
N LEU A 227 4.36 -1.59 -2.33
CA LEU A 227 3.15 -0.88 -1.88
C LEU A 227 3.38 -0.14 -0.55
N GLN A 228 4.04 -0.80 0.41
CA GLN A 228 4.40 -0.25 1.72
C GLN A 228 5.78 -0.76 2.16
N PRO A 229 6.80 0.10 2.23
CA PRO A 229 8.16 -0.29 2.62
C PRO A 229 8.28 -0.45 4.15
N GLN A 230 7.79 -1.59 4.69
CA GLN A 230 7.88 -1.92 6.11
C GLN A 230 9.05 -2.87 6.39
N ALA A 231 9.74 -2.67 7.52
CA ALA A 231 10.88 -3.51 7.93
C ALA A 231 10.51 -5.00 8.02
N SER A 232 9.30 -5.32 8.51
CA SER A 232 8.83 -6.70 8.60
C SER A 232 8.67 -7.37 7.24
N TYR A 233 8.19 -6.64 6.22
CA TYR A 233 8.05 -7.20 4.87
C TYR A 233 9.42 -7.46 4.24
N TYR A 234 10.39 -6.57 4.43
CA TYR A 234 11.76 -6.78 3.98
C TYR A 234 12.46 -7.94 4.72
N ASP A 235 12.20 -8.13 6.03
CA ASP A 235 12.72 -9.27 6.80
C ASP A 235 12.20 -10.60 6.22
N HIS A 236 10.89 -10.72 5.98
CA HIS A 236 10.32 -11.89 5.32
C HIS A 236 10.82 -12.07 3.88
N LEU A 237 10.96 -11.00 3.10
CA LEU A 237 11.54 -11.06 1.77
C LEU A 237 12.95 -11.67 1.81
N SER A 238 13.79 -11.19 2.74
CA SER A 238 15.14 -11.69 2.93
C SER A 238 15.16 -13.18 3.30
N ILE A 239 14.32 -13.60 4.26
CA ILE A 239 14.17 -15.00 4.68
C ILE A 239 13.82 -15.89 3.48
N ASN A 240 12.85 -15.47 2.67
CA ASN A 240 12.39 -16.28 1.54
C ASN A 240 13.41 -16.31 0.39
N LEU A 241 14.08 -15.22 0.09
CA LEU A 241 15.18 -15.18 -0.88
C LEU A 241 16.34 -16.07 -0.43
N ALA A 242 16.72 -16.05 0.86
CA ALA A 242 17.76 -16.91 1.38
C ALA A 242 17.39 -18.41 1.33
N ASN A 243 16.13 -18.75 1.66
CA ASN A 243 15.62 -20.12 1.53
C ASN A 243 15.60 -20.58 0.07
N ALA A 244 15.16 -19.73 -0.86
CA ALA A 244 15.16 -20.03 -2.29
C ALA A 244 16.59 -20.18 -2.84
N ALA A 245 17.52 -19.31 -2.40
CA ALA A 245 18.93 -19.38 -2.76
C ALA A 245 19.57 -20.71 -2.34
N ALA A 246 19.22 -21.22 -1.16
CA ALA A 246 19.77 -22.43 -0.56
C ALA A 246 18.89 -23.68 -0.80
N ALA A 247 17.90 -23.62 -1.68
CA ALA A 247 16.99 -24.75 -1.94
C ALA A 247 17.65 -25.90 -2.71
N GLN A 248 18.71 -25.62 -3.47
CA GLN A 248 19.45 -26.60 -4.26
C GLN A 248 20.86 -26.84 -3.70
N THR A 249 21.51 -27.89 -4.17
CA THR A 249 22.89 -28.22 -3.75
C THR A 249 23.88 -27.11 -4.11
N ALA A 250 23.71 -26.45 -5.27
CA ALA A 250 24.45 -25.27 -5.66
C ALA A 250 23.72 -24.02 -5.16
N LEU A 251 24.40 -23.23 -4.34
CA LEU A 251 23.86 -21.99 -3.81
C LEU A 251 23.65 -20.94 -4.93
N ASP A 252 22.46 -20.39 -5.02
CA ASP A 252 22.19 -19.24 -5.90
C ASP A 252 22.70 -17.95 -5.22
N LYS A 253 23.92 -17.56 -5.60
CA LYS A 253 24.58 -16.38 -5.03
C LYS A 253 23.89 -15.06 -5.38
N ALA A 254 23.18 -14.98 -6.50
CA ALA A 254 22.44 -13.78 -6.88
C ALA A 254 21.25 -13.58 -5.96
N LYS A 255 20.42 -14.61 -5.75
CA LYS A 255 19.33 -14.56 -4.77
C LYS A 255 19.80 -14.29 -3.34
N LEU A 256 20.96 -14.84 -2.96
CA LEU A 256 21.55 -14.56 -1.65
C LEU A 256 21.96 -13.08 -1.51
N ALA A 257 22.51 -12.48 -2.55
CA ALA A 257 22.83 -11.05 -2.56
C ALA A 257 21.55 -10.21 -2.43
N ASP A 258 20.48 -10.58 -3.12
CA ASP A 258 19.17 -9.92 -3.02
C ASP A 258 18.58 -10.06 -1.59
N ALA A 259 18.77 -11.22 -0.93
CA ALA A 259 18.40 -11.41 0.47
C ALA A 259 19.13 -10.43 1.38
N GLY A 260 20.43 -10.22 1.17
CA GLY A 260 21.23 -9.24 1.90
C GLY A 260 20.74 -7.80 1.66
N ALA A 261 20.44 -7.46 0.39
CA ALA A 261 19.90 -6.14 0.05
C ALA A 261 18.53 -5.89 0.71
N ALA A 262 17.69 -6.91 0.84
CA ALA A 262 16.42 -6.81 1.59
C ALA A 262 16.67 -6.54 3.08
N CYS A 263 17.69 -7.18 3.71
CA CYS A 263 18.08 -6.88 5.09
C CYS A 263 18.55 -5.41 5.26
N ASP A 264 19.30 -4.88 4.32
CA ASP A 264 19.74 -3.47 4.38
C ASP A 264 18.55 -2.51 4.26
N LYS A 265 17.54 -2.84 3.44
CA LYS A 265 16.27 -2.08 3.38
C LYS A 265 15.43 -2.23 4.66
N ALA A 266 15.38 -3.41 5.27
CA ALA A 266 14.75 -3.61 6.57
C ALA A 266 15.39 -2.72 7.63
N ALA A 267 16.74 -2.68 7.67
CA ALA A 267 17.50 -1.83 8.57
C ALA A 267 17.27 -0.33 8.35
N ALA A 268 17.07 0.11 7.10
CA ALA A 268 16.75 1.49 6.78
C ALA A 268 15.35 1.89 7.27
N ALA A 269 14.40 0.95 7.26
CA ALA A 269 13.04 1.16 7.78
C ALA A 269 12.97 1.05 9.32
N ASP A 270 13.74 0.12 9.90
CA ASP A 270 13.86 -0.07 11.36
C ASP A 270 15.25 -0.64 11.68
N PRO A 271 16.20 0.17 12.20
CA PRO A 271 17.56 -0.26 12.51
C PRO A 271 17.64 -1.44 13.49
N THR A 272 16.62 -1.66 14.34
CA THR A 272 16.61 -2.76 15.32
C THR A 272 16.46 -4.13 14.66
N THR A 273 16.00 -4.19 13.42
CA THR A 273 15.83 -5.44 12.67
C THR A 273 17.11 -5.93 11.99
N ALA A 274 18.10 -5.05 11.81
CA ALA A 274 19.29 -5.32 11.00
C ALA A 274 20.04 -6.59 11.41
N ALA A 275 20.44 -6.68 12.68
CA ALA A 275 21.22 -7.83 13.19
C ALA A 275 20.45 -9.14 13.08
N ARG A 276 19.16 -9.11 13.41
CA ARG A 276 18.29 -10.29 13.33
C ARG A 276 18.14 -10.79 11.89
N CYS A 277 17.92 -9.89 10.94
CA CYS A 277 17.77 -10.23 9.53
C CYS A 277 19.02 -10.96 9.01
N TRP A 278 20.20 -10.39 9.22
CA TRP A 278 21.46 -11.03 8.83
C TRP A 278 21.73 -12.35 9.55
N LYS A 279 21.37 -12.46 10.83
CA LYS A 279 21.43 -13.73 11.57
C LYS A 279 20.53 -14.80 10.95
N ASN A 280 19.30 -14.42 10.54
CA ASN A 280 18.35 -15.35 9.90
C ASN A 280 18.92 -15.92 8.60
N ILE A 281 19.58 -15.11 7.75
CA ILE A 281 20.29 -15.61 6.55
C ILE A 281 21.33 -16.65 6.95
N GLY A 282 22.15 -16.34 7.95
CA GLY A 282 23.18 -17.29 8.44
C GLY A 282 22.60 -18.58 8.95
N ILE A 283 21.50 -18.54 9.69
CA ILE A 283 20.79 -19.74 10.17
C ILE A 283 20.27 -20.58 9.00
N ILE A 284 19.63 -19.95 8.01
CA ILE A 284 19.09 -20.63 6.83
C ILE A 284 20.21 -21.37 6.09
N LEU A 285 21.31 -20.69 5.79
CA LEU A 285 22.45 -21.25 5.09
C LEU A 285 23.05 -22.42 5.87
N SER A 286 23.22 -22.30 7.20
CA SER A 286 23.73 -23.36 8.05
C SER A 286 22.82 -24.59 8.03
N ASN A 287 21.49 -24.38 8.15
CA ASN A 287 20.52 -25.49 8.17
C ASN A 287 20.38 -26.19 6.80
N LYS A 288 20.76 -25.52 5.71
CA LYS A 288 20.73 -26.04 4.34
C LYS A 288 22.08 -26.58 3.86
N ASN A 289 23.03 -26.79 4.78
CA ASN A 289 24.40 -27.32 4.53
C ASN A 289 25.30 -26.38 3.71
N HIS A 290 25.01 -25.06 3.74
CA HIS A 290 25.85 -24.01 3.13
C HIS A 290 26.63 -23.24 4.22
N GLN A 291 27.18 -23.95 5.22
CA GLN A 291 27.90 -23.34 6.35
C GLN A 291 29.01 -22.38 5.94
N PRO A 292 29.87 -22.68 4.94
CA PRO A 292 30.89 -21.70 4.51
C PRO A 292 30.32 -20.37 4.07
N ASP A 293 29.16 -20.38 3.40
CA ASP A 293 28.51 -19.17 2.91
C ASP A 293 27.75 -18.41 4.04
N ALA A 294 27.49 -19.07 5.18
CA ALA A 294 26.89 -18.46 6.36
C ALA A 294 27.84 -17.49 7.11
N VAL A 295 29.14 -17.59 6.88
CA VAL A 295 30.14 -16.79 7.62
C VAL A 295 29.91 -15.29 7.44
N ALA A 296 29.82 -14.80 6.21
CA ALA A 296 29.68 -13.38 5.95
C ALA A 296 28.38 -12.78 6.56
N PRO A 297 27.19 -13.38 6.40
CA PRO A 297 25.98 -12.93 7.09
C PRO A 297 26.10 -12.92 8.61
N LEU A 298 26.69 -13.97 9.21
CA LEU A 298 26.85 -14.06 10.66
C LEU A 298 27.89 -13.07 11.20
N GLN A 299 28.95 -12.79 10.46
CA GLN A 299 29.89 -11.72 10.79
C GLN A 299 29.17 -10.36 10.80
N LYS A 300 28.33 -10.09 9.79
CA LYS A 300 27.54 -8.84 9.75
C LYS A 300 26.55 -8.78 10.93
N ALA A 301 25.90 -9.87 11.28
CA ALA A 301 25.01 -9.94 12.45
C ALA A 301 25.75 -9.63 13.75
N THR A 302 26.94 -10.22 13.99
CA THR A 302 27.74 -9.97 15.20
C THR A 302 28.35 -8.57 15.25
N GLN A 303 28.61 -7.94 14.10
CA GLN A 303 29.03 -6.54 14.02
C GLN A 303 27.89 -5.57 14.39
N LEU A 304 26.66 -5.87 13.94
CA LEU A 304 25.47 -5.07 14.21
C LEU A 304 24.95 -5.24 15.64
N ASP A 305 24.99 -6.46 16.16
CA ASP A 305 24.68 -6.76 17.57
C ASP A 305 25.80 -7.61 18.20
N PRO A 306 26.83 -6.97 18.75
CA PRO A 306 27.94 -7.66 19.41
C PRO A 306 27.54 -8.39 20.70
N LYS A 307 26.33 -8.19 21.20
CA LYS A 307 25.82 -8.84 22.43
C LYS A 307 25.00 -10.11 22.18
N ASP A 308 24.72 -10.44 20.92
CA ASP A 308 23.98 -11.65 20.56
C ASP A 308 24.87 -12.90 20.68
N ALA A 309 24.82 -13.57 21.83
CA ALA A 309 25.57 -14.80 22.08
C ALA A 309 25.24 -15.93 21.07
N GLN A 310 23.98 -15.99 20.58
CA GLN A 310 23.59 -16.96 19.56
C GLN A 310 24.29 -16.69 18.22
N ALA A 311 24.35 -15.43 17.79
CA ALA A 311 25.01 -15.07 16.54
C ALA A 311 26.51 -15.44 16.59
N TRP A 312 27.18 -15.21 17.72
CA TRP A 312 28.57 -15.62 17.93
C TRP A 312 28.73 -17.14 17.89
N PHE A 313 27.85 -17.91 18.54
CA PHE A 313 27.87 -19.38 18.48
C PHE A 313 27.73 -19.89 17.05
N LEU A 314 26.77 -19.37 16.31
CA LEU A 314 26.51 -19.71 14.89
C LEU A 314 27.70 -19.37 14.00
N LEU A 315 28.33 -18.21 14.22
CA LEU A 315 29.55 -17.81 13.50
C LEU A 315 30.70 -18.80 13.75
N GLY A 316 30.92 -19.21 15.03
CA GLY A 316 31.88 -20.22 15.37
C GLY A 316 31.64 -21.55 14.62
N GLY A 317 30.37 -21.97 14.54
CA GLY A 317 29.98 -23.17 13.79
C GLY A 317 30.23 -23.06 12.29
N ALA A 318 29.90 -21.93 11.68
CA ALA A 318 30.13 -21.70 10.26
C ALA A 318 31.61 -21.62 9.88
N LEU A 319 32.44 -21.04 10.75
CA LEU A 319 33.88 -21.04 10.60
C LEU A 319 34.48 -22.44 10.81
N SER A 320 33.99 -23.19 11.80
CA SER A 320 34.45 -24.56 12.06
C SER A 320 34.23 -25.50 10.87
N ALA A 321 33.17 -25.27 10.09
CA ALA A 321 32.92 -26.06 8.86
C ALA A 321 33.98 -25.85 7.76
N GLN A 322 34.86 -24.85 7.89
CA GLN A 322 35.95 -24.56 6.96
C GLN A 322 37.31 -25.07 7.46
N ILE A 323 37.36 -25.80 8.60
CA ILE A 323 38.58 -26.42 9.10
C ILE A 323 39.04 -27.46 8.09
N THR A 324 40.30 -27.39 7.67
CA THR A 324 40.89 -28.33 6.74
C THR A 324 42.05 -29.05 7.34
N PRO A 325 42.19 -30.36 7.11
CA PRO A 325 43.37 -31.10 7.54
C PRO A 325 44.59 -30.66 6.71
N LYS A 326 45.76 -30.60 7.39
CA LYS A 326 47.05 -30.31 6.77
C LYS A 326 48.05 -31.34 7.24
N GLN A 327 48.69 -32.03 6.33
CA GLN A 327 49.76 -32.98 6.66
C GLN A 327 51.10 -32.26 6.72
N GLU A 328 51.81 -32.40 7.87
CA GLU A 328 53.15 -31.84 8.09
C GLU A 328 54.10 -32.98 8.48
N GLY A 329 54.80 -33.52 7.49
CA GLY A 329 55.56 -34.77 7.67
C GLY A 329 54.65 -35.95 8.02
N ASP A 330 54.96 -36.67 9.14
CA ASP A 330 54.10 -37.75 9.64
C ASP A 330 52.97 -37.28 10.57
N LYS A 331 52.86 -36.01 10.82
CA LYS A 331 51.80 -35.42 11.68
C LYS A 331 50.65 -34.86 10.87
N MET A 332 49.43 -35.18 11.32
CA MET A 332 48.22 -34.50 10.86
C MET A 332 47.98 -33.28 11.77
N THR A 333 47.87 -32.11 11.15
CA THR A 333 47.47 -30.83 11.79
C THR A 333 46.22 -30.28 11.13
N TYR A 334 45.66 -29.23 11.66
CA TYR A 334 44.41 -28.63 11.13
C TYR A 334 44.61 -27.13 10.94
N VAL A 335 44.12 -26.63 9.81
CA VAL A 335 44.05 -25.20 9.55
C VAL A 335 42.70 -24.69 10.07
N ILE A 336 42.72 -23.97 11.18
CA ILE A 336 41.55 -23.39 11.84
C ILE A 336 41.38 -21.98 11.30
N PRO A 337 40.20 -21.65 10.72
CA PRO A 337 39.95 -20.29 10.24
C PRO A 337 40.05 -19.25 11.36
N PRO A 338 40.61 -18.04 11.06
CA PRO A 338 40.71 -16.96 12.04
C PRO A 338 39.33 -16.58 12.59
N GLY A 339 39.27 -16.27 13.89
CA GLY A 339 38.03 -15.90 14.57
C GLY A 339 37.18 -17.05 15.07
N THR A 340 37.47 -18.34 14.71
CA THR A 340 36.68 -19.50 15.16
C THR A 340 36.66 -19.62 16.68
N THR A 341 37.83 -19.61 17.32
CA THR A 341 37.99 -19.70 18.78
C THR A 341 37.39 -18.48 19.47
N GLU A 342 37.63 -17.30 18.90
CA GLU A 342 37.08 -16.03 19.42
C GLU A 342 35.54 -16.03 19.42
N ALA A 343 34.90 -16.55 18.36
CA ALA A 343 33.45 -16.59 18.24
C ALA A 343 32.82 -17.44 19.36
N TYR A 344 33.34 -18.63 19.61
CA TYR A 344 32.84 -19.48 20.71
C TYR A 344 33.13 -18.86 22.10
N GLN A 345 34.32 -18.25 22.30
CA GLN A 345 34.64 -17.58 23.55
C GLN A 345 33.68 -16.40 23.82
N LYS A 346 33.38 -15.58 22.80
CA LYS A 346 32.39 -14.48 22.90
C LYS A 346 31.02 -15.00 23.30
N CYS A 347 30.55 -16.12 22.70
CA CYS A 347 29.30 -16.74 23.09
C CYS A 347 29.26 -17.06 24.60
N ILE A 348 30.32 -17.68 25.13
CA ILE A 348 30.43 -18.07 26.56
C ILE A 348 30.50 -16.81 27.44
N ASP A 349 31.31 -15.82 27.07
CA ASP A 349 31.48 -14.57 27.85
C ASP A 349 30.18 -13.77 27.96
N LEU A 350 29.37 -13.75 26.90
CA LEU A 350 28.11 -13.06 26.86
C LEU A 350 26.97 -13.79 27.59
N ALA A 351 26.99 -15.14 27.55
CA ALA A 351 25.93 -15.96 28.12
C ALA A 351 26.53 -17.25 28.74
N PRO A 352 27.25 -17.17 29.88
CA PRO A 352 27.98 -18.30 30.44
C PRO A 352 27.10 -19.48 30.90
N SER A 353 25.81 -19.24 31.16
CA SER A 353 24.79 -20.22 31.48
C SER A 353 23.70 -20.30 30.40
N GLY A 354 23.93 -19.70 29.22
CA GLY A 354 23.00 -19.72 28.12
C GLY A 354 22.91 -21.07 27.42
N PRO A 355 21.91 -21.25 26.55
CA PRO A 355 21.63 -22.52 25.90
C PRO A 355 22.79 -23.05 25.01
N TYR A 356 23.69 -22.17 24.58
CA TYR A 356 24.82 -22.49 23.71
C TYR A 356 26.16 -22.59 24.45
N ALA A 357 26.21 -22.21 25.73
CA ALA A 357 27.48 -22.09 26.46
C ALA A 357 28.22 -23.45 26.60
N GLU A 358 27.51 -24.52 26.92
CA GLU A 358 28.09 -25.83 27.06
C GLU A 358 28.59 -26.38 25.72
N GLN A 359 27.81 -26.22 24.66
CA GLN A 359 28.24 -26.62 23.30
C GLN A 359 29.44 -25.81 22.84
N ALA A 360 29.49 -24.50 23.10
CA ALA A 360 30.62 -23.64 22.76
C ALA A 360 31.91 -24.09 23.51
N LYS A 361 31.82 -24.51 24.80
CA LYS A 361 32.95 -25.06 25.55
C LYS A 361 33.49 -26.36 24.92
N GLN A 362 32.57 -27.27 24.57
CA GLN A 362 32.94 -28.54 23.92
C GLN A 362 33.61 -28.29 22.56
N MET A 363 33.14 -27.29 21.80
CA MET A 363 33.81 -26.92 20.55
C MET A 363 35.21 -26.35 20.78
N LEU A 364 35.39 -25.50 21.80
CA LEU A 364 36.72 -24.97 22.16
C LEU A 364 37.70 -26.07 22.59
N ASP A 365 37.24 -27.03 23.40
CA ASP A 365 38.07 -28.19 23.79
C ASP A 365 38.46 -29.03 22.58
N GLY A 366 37.55 -29.25 21.63
CA GLY A 366 37.84 -29.93 20.37
C GLY A 366 38.87 -29.17 19.51
N LEU A 367 38.75 -27.84 19.39
CA LEU A 367 39.69 -27.01 18.67
C LEU A 367 41.10 -27.01 19.31
N ALA A 368 41.17 -27.05 20.65
CA ALA A 368 42.42 -27.14 21.37
C ALA A 368 43.11 -28.51 21.11
N ALA A 369 42.36 -29.61 21.09
CA ALA A 369 42.85 -30.94 20.77
C ALA A 369 43.39 -31.08 19.33
N MET A 370 42.87 -30.28 18.38
CA MET A 370 43.34 -30.20 17.00
C MET A 370 44.64 -29.41 16.81
N GLY A 371 45.24 -28.88 17.89
CA GLY A 371 46.46 -28.08 17.85
C GLY A 371 46.26 -26.57 17.65
N GLY A 372 45.04 -26.11 17.90
CA GLY A 372 44.73 -24.67 17.93
C GLY A 372 45.34 -23.99 19.15
N GLY A 373 46.62 -23.67 19.09
CA GLY A 373 47.45 -23.22 20.23
C GLY A 373 47.05 -21.89 20.91
N ASP A 374 46.01 -21.18 20.46
CA ASP A 374 45.53 -19.94 21.07
C ASP A 374 44.44 -20.13 22.14
N ALA A 375 43.78 -21.29 22.21
CA ALA A 375 42.70 -21.56 23.17
C ALA A 375 43.23 -21.70 24.62
N THR A 376 44.45 -22.15 24.81
CA THR A 376 45.05 -22.32 26.15
C THR A 376 45.54 -21.04 26.81
N SER A 377 45.83 -19.97 26.05
CA SER A 377 46.32 -18.69 26.60
C SER A 377 45.26 -17.86 27.34
N LEU A 378 43.99 -18.07 27.07
CA LEU A 378 42.89 -17.28 27.66
C LEU A 378 42.40 -17.86 29.01
N SER A 379 42.40 -19.20 29.21
CA SER A 379 42.00 -19.79 30.49
C SER A 379 43.00 -19.56 31.59
N THR A 380 44.31 -19.54 31.26
CA THR A 380 45.40 -19.33 32.23
C THR A 380 45.58 -17.88 32.67
N ARG A 381 45.12 -16.88 31.87
CA ARG A 381 45.18 -15.46 32.29
C ARG A 381 44.19 -15.10 33.39
N LYS A 382 43.06 -15.82 33.51
CA LYS A 382 42.12 -15.59 34.63
C LYS A 382 42.55 -16.22 35.95
N ALA A 383 43.32 -17.30 35.91
CA ALA A 383 43.83 -17.95 37.14
C ALA A 383 44.97 -17.15 37.82
N LYS A 384 45.77 -16.39 37.09
CA LYS A 384 46.85 -15.57 37.62
C LYS A 384 46.50 -14.19 38.20
N LYS A 385 45.22 -13.78 38.12
CA LYS A 385 44.76 -12.50 38.68
C LYS A 385 44.01 -12.65 40.02
N LYS A 386 44.07 -13.85 40.63
CA LYS A 386 43.49 -14.15 41.99
C LYS A 386 44.50 -14.77 42.95
N SER A 387 45.78 -14.45 42.79
CA SER A 387 46.80 -14.73 43.81
C SER A 387 47.53 -13.45 44.21
#